data_84fcb14c1e770c8afbcab4a05a9604e8
#
_entry.id   84fcb14c1e770c8afbcab4a05a9604e8
#
_cell.length_a   1.000
_cell.length_b   1.000
_cell.length_c   1.000
_cell.angle_alpha   90.00
_cell.angle_beta   90.00
_cell.angle_gamma   90.00
#
_symmetry.space_group_name_H-M   'P 1'
#
loop_
_entity.id
_entity.type
_entity.pdbx_description
1 polymer ?
#
loop_
_entity_poly.entity_id
_entity_poly.type
_entity_poly.pdbx_seq_one_letter_code
_entity_poly.pdbx_strand_id
1 'polypeptide(L)'
;MKEKEKINQEEILENEEAQETAETSENTDKQETTEKPAEEKDPLEAAQEEIEQLKTQMLYKTAEFDNFRKRTLKEKQELRLNGSESAITAVLPIIDDMERAIENGAKTDDPAVLREGMELIYNKFIKALEGLGVKKIDTEDADFNTDLHEAVAMVPGMGDDKKGKVIDCLQAGYQLNDKVIRHAKVAVGQ
;
A
#
# COMPACT_ATOMS: atom_id res chain seq x y z
N MET A 1 -11.07 -14.85 -9.20
CA MET A 1 -10.00 -14.06 -8.57
C MET A 1 -8.92 -14.94 -7.96
N LYS A 2 -9.22 -15.99 -7.21
CA LYS A 2 -8.22 -16.89 -6.60
C LYS A 2 -7.36 -17.71 -7.59
N GLU A 3 -7.82 -17.93 -8.82
CA GLU A 3 -7.06 -18.64 -9.86
C GLU A 3 -5.99 -17.76 -10.53
N LYS A 4 -6.25 -16.46 -10.69
CA LYS A 4 -5.25 -15.52 -11.28
C LYS A 4 -4.10 -15.20 -10.33
N GLU A 5 -4.34 -15.22 -9.02
CA GLU A 5 -3.28 -15.02 -8.02
C GLU A 5 -2.35 -16.24 -7.92
N LYS A 6 -2.89 -17.47 -8.11
CA LYS A 6 -2.08 -18.67 -8.14
C LYS A 6 -1.17 -18.73 -9.37
N ILE A 7 -1.69 -18.36 -10.55
CA ILE A 7 -0.92 -18.34 -11.81
C ILE A 7 0.24 -17.34 -11.70
N ASN A 8 0.00 -16.18 -11.08
CA ASN A 8 1.05 -15.17 -10.92
C ASN A 8 2.13 -15.54 -9.89
N GLN A 9 1.79 -16.39 -8.89
CA GLN A 9 2.76 -16.92 -7.93
C GLN A 9 3.59 -18.08 -8.52
N GLU A 10 2.99 -18.92 -9.37
CA GLU A 10 3.70 -19.99 -10.08
C GLU A 10 4.66 -19.43 -11.14
N GLU A 11 4.28 -18.37 -11.88
CA GLU A 11 5.18 -17.69 -12.84
C GLU A 11 6.39 -17.01 -12.17
N ILE A 12 6.23 -16.50 -10.95
CA ILE A 12 7.33 -15.88 -10.18
C ILE A 12 8.31 -16.96 -9.70
N LEU A 13 7.79 -18.09 -9.21
CA LEU A 13 8.62 -19.21 -8.74
C LEU A 13 9.36 -19.90 -9.89
N GLU A 14 8.72 -20.09 -11.04
CA GLU A 14 9.39 -20.64 -12.24
C GLU A 14 10.47 -19.70 -12.78
N ASN A 15 10.31 -18.40 -12.64
CA ASN A 15 11.32 -17.42 -13.10
C ASN A 15 12.51 -17.30 -12.13
N GLU A 16 12.32 -17.55 -10.83
CA GLU A 16 13.40 -17.63 -9.85
C GLU A 16 14.18 -18.94 -9.99
N GLU A 17 13.52 -20.10 -10.21
CA GLU A 17 14.19 -21.37 -10.48
C GLU A 17 14.94 -21.38 -11.82
N ALA A 18 14.43 -20.68 -12.86
CA ALA A 18 15.10 -20.55 -14.14
C ALA A 18 16.36 -19.66 -14.08
N GLN A 19 16.41 -18.69 -13.17
CA GLN A 19 17.59 -17.87 -12.95
C GLN A 19 18.66 -18.60 -12.12
N GLU A 20 18.25 -19.39 -11.13
CA GLU A 20 19.18 -20.18 -10.32
C GLU A 20 19.84 -21.35 -11.12
N THR A 21 19.10 -21.92 -12.08
CA THR A 21 19.64 -22.96 -12.98
C THR A 21 20.52 -22.41 -14.11
N ALA A 22 20.35 -21.12 -14.48
CA ALA A 22 21.19 -20.47 -15.48
C ALA A 22 22.58 -20.09 -14.91
N GLU A 23 22.64 -19.69 -13.64
CA GLU A 23 23.93 -19.38 -12.99
C GLU A 23 24.74 -20.62 -12.65
N THR A 24 24.10 -21.80 -12.49
CA THR A 24 24.82 -23.09 -12.22
C THR A 24 25.30 -23.77 -13.48
N SER A 25 24.81 -23.45 -14.69
CA SER A 25 25.18 -24.13 -15.93
C SER A 25 26.34 -23.49 -16.69
N GLU A 26 26.76 -22.28 -16.37
CA GLU A 26 27.93 -21.65 -17.00
C GLU A 26 29.29 -22.03 -16.39
N ASN A 27 29.31 -22.83 -15.31
CA ASN A 27 30.55 -23.15 -14.62
C ASN A 27 31.03 -24.62 -14.82
N THR A 28 30.50 -25.36 -15.82
CA THR A 28 30.84 -26.79 -15.99
C THR A 28 31.28 -27.18 -17.41
N ASP A 29 31.86 -26.26 -18.17
CA ASP A 29 32.50 -26.71 -19.42
C ASP A 29 33.78 -25.92 -19.71
N LYS A 30 34.89 -26.43 -19.21
CA LYS A 30 36.23 -26.41 -19.76
C LYS A 30 37.28 -26.87 -18.72
N GLN A 31 37.32 -28.16 -18.46
CA GLN A 31 38.55 -28.78 -18.01
C GLN A 31 38.98 -29.78 -19.09
N GLU A 32 39.69 -29.26 -20.08
CA GLU A 32 40.54 -30.10 -20.90
C GLU A 32 41.95 -30.07 -20.28
N THR A 33 42.30 -31.21 -19.77
CA THR A 33 43.58 -31.57 -19.16
C THR A 33 44.74 -31.25 -20.06
N THR A 34 45.56 -30.30 -19.67
CA THR A 34 46.99 -30.33 -19.96
C THR A 34 47.73 -30.16 -18.64
N GLU A 35 48.25 -31.27 -18.15
CA GLU A 35 49.23 -31.30 -17.07
C GLU A 35 50.43 -30.43 -17.45
N LYS A 36 50.55 -29.28 -16.86
CA LYS A 36 51.80 -28.55 -16.65
C LYS A 36 52.18 -28.72 -15.17
N PRO A 37 53.46 -28.88 -14.86
CA PRO A 37 53.89 -29.05 -13.48
C PRO A 37 53.43 -27.86 -12.65
N ALA A 38 52.81 -28.12 -11.52
CA ALA A 38 52.45 -27.14 -10.54
C ALA A 38 53.76 -26.51 -10.01
N GLU A 39 54.09 -25.31 -10.47
CA GLU A 39 54.93 -24.43 -9.70
C GLU A 39 54.14 -24.11 -8.42
N GLU A 40 54.68 -24.56 -7.29
CA GLU A 40 54.17 -24.18 -5.97
C GLU A 40 54.26 -22.65 -5.87
N LYS A 41 53.14 -21.96 -6.15
CA LYS A 41 53.04 -20.53 -5.90
C LYS A 41 53.33 -20.31 -4.42
N ASP A 42 54.22 -19.38 -4.14
CA ASP A 42 54.50 -18.97 -2.75
C ASP A 42 53.14 -18.64 -2.04
N PRO A 43 52.86 -19.29 -0.88
CA PRO A 43 51.62 -19.02 -0.14
C PRO A 43 51.33 -17.52 0.06
N LEU A 44 52.39 -16.70 0.07
CA LEU A 44 52.29 -15.26 0.19
C LEU A 44 51.70 -14.61 -1.09
N GLU A 45 52.13 -15.06 -2.28
CA GLU A 45 51.61 -14.56 -3.55
C GLU A 45 50.15 -14.99 -3.77
N ALA A 46 49.77 -16.21 -3.42
CA ALA A 46 48.41 -16.68 -3.49
C ALA A 46 47.47 -15.86 -2.58
N ALA A 47 47.92 -15.55 -1.36
CA ALA A 47 47.16 -14.71 -0.44
C ALA A 47 47.04 -13.26 -0.93
N GLN A 48 48.05 -12.74 -1.60
CA GLN A 48 47.98 -11.37 -2.20
C GLN A 48 47.01 -11.32 -3.37
N GLU A 49 47.00 -12.33 -4.24
CA GLU A 49 46.02 -12.43 -5.33
C GLU A 49 44.59 -12.52 -4.82
N GLU A 50 44.36 -13.30 -3.74
CA GLU A 50 43.05 -13.38 -3.12
C GLU A 50 42.60 -12.07 -2.49
N ILE A 51 43.48 -11.35 -1.82
CA ILE A 51 43.21 -10.02 -1.27
C ILE A 51 42.85 -9.03 -2.39
N GLU A 52 43.52 -9.06 -3.54
CA GLU A 52 43.21 -8.19 -4.68
C GLU A 52 41.85 -8.54 -5.32
N GLN A 53 41.55 -9.81 -5.45
CA GLN A 53 40.25 -10.27 -5.92
C GLN A 53 39.12 -9.83 -4.97
N LEU A 54 39.29 -10.03 -3.69
CA LEU A 54 38.31 -9.60 -2.67
C LEU A 54 38.10 -8.11 -2.65
N LYS A 55 39.18 -7.31 -2.80
CA LYS A 55 39.08 -5.85 -2.92
C LYS A 55 38.28 -5.44 -4.17
N THR A 56 38.54 -6.09 -5.31
CA THR A 56 37.83 -5.82 -6.54
C THR A 56 36.36 -6.16 -6.44
N GLN A 57 36.03 -7.32 -5.85
CA GLN A 57 34.66 -7.74 -5.59
C GLN A 57 33.96 -6.77 -4.62
N MET A 58 34.64 -6.31 -3.59
CA MET A 58 34.10 -5.35 -2.63
C MET A 58 33.81 -4.00 -3.29
N LEU A 59 34.71 -3.52 -4.16
CA LEU A 59 34.51 -2.30 -4.92
C LEU A 59 33.29 -2.41 -5.85
N TYR A 60 33.18 -3.54 -6.56
CA TYR A 60 32.04 -3.82 -7.43
C TYR A 60 30.72 -3.84 -6.66
N LYS A 61 30.65 -4.60 -5.56
CA LYS A 61 29.47 -4.65 -4.70
C LYS A 61 29.10 -3.30 -4.10
N THR A 62 30.10 -2.50 -3.74
CA THR A 62 29.86 -1.14 -3.23
C THR A 62 29.23 -0.26 -4.31
N ALA A 63 29.74 -0.34 -5.55
CA ALA A 63 29.18 0.42 -6.68
C ALA A 63 27.75 -0.04 -7.01
N GLU A 64 27.48 -1.35 -6.99
CA GLU A 64 26.11 -1.89 -7.16
C GLU A 64 25.17 -1.40 -6.07
N PHE A 65 25.61 -1.44 -4.81
CA PHE A 65 24.81 -0.94 -3.68
C PHE A 65 24.50 0.56 -3.82
N ASP A 66 25.46 1.37 -4.23
CA ASP A 66 25.24 2.79 -4.45
C ASP A 66 24.26 3.06 -5.60
N ASN A 67 24.33 2.29 -6.68
CA ASN A 67 23.38 2.34 -7.78
C ASN A 67 21.98 1.92 -7.34
N PHE A 68 21.88 0.81 -6.61
CA PHE A 68 20.63 0.35 -6.02
C PHE A 68 20.01 1.41 -5.10
N ARG A 69 20.82 1.99 -4.20
CA ARG A 69 20.36 3.05 -3.30
C ARG A 69 19.82 4.26 -4.05
N LYS A 70 20.53 4.73 -5.10
CA LYS A 70 20.09 5.84 -5.93
C LYS A 70 18.76 5.53 -6.63
N ARG A 71 18.64 4.32 -7.22
CA ARG A 71 17.41 3.88 -7.87
C ARG A 71 16.26 3.80 -6.88
N THR A 72 16.44 3.16 -5.74
CA THR A 72 15.40 3.04 -4.70
C THR A 72 14.93 4.39 -4.15
N LEU A 73 15.85 5.36 -3.99
CA LEU A 73 15.47 6.72 -3.61
C LEU A 73 14.60 7.39 -4.66
N LYS A 74 14.93 7.23 -5.94
CA LYS A 74 14.14 7.76 -7.04
C LYS A 74 12.75 7.11 -7.10
N GLU A 75 12.68 5.79 -7.02
CA GLU A 75 11.41 5.04 -6.98
C GLU A 75 10.52 5.46 -5.80
N LYS A 76 11.11 5.63 -4.60
CA LYS A 76 10.38 6.14 -3.44
C LYS A 76 9.86 7.56 -3.62
N GLN A 77 10.60 8.42 -4.31
CA GLN A 77 10.13 9.77 -4.63
C GLN A 77 8.97 9.73 -5.64
N GLU A 78 9.07 8.92 -6.67
CA GLU A 78 8.02 8.71 -7.66
C GLU A 78 6.76 8.14 -7.03
N LEU A 79 6.88 7.14 -6.15
CA LEU A 79 5.76 6.59 -5.38
C LEU A 79 5.09 7.65 -4.48
N ARG A 80 5.86 8.55 -3.88
CA ARG A 80 5.28 9.64 -3.08
C ARG A 80 4.56 10.69 -3.91
N LEU A 81 5.06 10.99 -5.10
CA LEU A 81 4.45 11.98 -6.01
C LEU A 81 3.17 11.41 -6.64
N ASN A 82 3.22 10.15 -7.06
CA ASN A 82 2.14 9.51 -7.82
C ASN A 82 1.24 8.62 -6.95
N GLY A 83 1.54 8.47 -5.65
CA GLY A 83 0.78 7.57 -4.76
C GLY A 83 -0.70 7.93 -4.60
N SER A 84 -1.09 9.16 -4.89
CA SER A 84 -2.49 9.61 -4.91
C SER A 84 -3.20 9.40 -6.24
N GLU A 85 -2.51 8.96 -7.30
CA GLU A 85 -3.07 8.82 -8.65
C GLU A 85 -4.30 7.92 -8.66
N SER A 86 -4.23 6.76 -8.02
CA SER A 86 -5.34 5.83 -7.91
C SER A 86 -6.56 6.45 -7.21
N ALA A 87 -6.32 7.19 -6.13
CA ALA A 87 -7.38 7.86 -5.39
C ALA A 87 -8.02 8.98 -6.21
N ILE A 88 -7.20 9.79 -6.89
CA ILE A 88 -7.69 10.87 -7.76
C ILE A 88 -8.51 10.28 -8.90
N THR A 89 -8.00 9.26 -9.59
CA THR A 89 -8.70 8.60 -10.70
C THR A 89 -10.05 8.02 -10.28
N ALA A 90 -10.16 7.49 -9.05
CA ALA A 90 -11.42 6.98 -8.52
C ALA A 90 -12.44 8.09 -8.19
N VAL A 91 -11.95 9.30 -7.87
CA VAL A 91 -12.81 10.45 -7.51
C VAL A 91 -13.29 11.24 -8.74
N LEU A 92 -12.51 11.29 -9.84
CA LEU A 92 -12.87 12.06 -11.04
C LEU A 92 -14.28 11.76 -11.58
N PRO A 93 -14.75 10.48 -11.71
CA PRO A 93 -16.09 10.20 -12.19
C PRO A 93 -17.21 10.71 -11.26
N ILE A 94 -16.89 10.94 -10.00
CA ILE A 94 -17.84 11.48 -9.01
C ILE A 94 -17.98 12.98 -9.19
N ILE A 95 -16.88 13.67 -9.52
CA ILE A 95 -16.88 15.08 -9.87
C ILE A 95 -17.73 15.30 -11.13
N ASP A 96 -17.56 14.46 -12.17
CA ASP A 96 -18.37 14.52 -13.38
C ASP A 96 -19.87 14.35 -13.08
N ASP A 97 -20.23 13.43 -12.18
CA ASP A 97 -21.61 13.23 -11.75
C ASP A 97 -22.15 14.43 -10.96
N MET A 98 -21.32 15.07 -10.11
CA MET A 98 -21.70 16.30 -9.41
C MET A 98 -21.92 17.46 -10.36
N GLU A 99 -21.06 17.67 -11.36
CA GLU A 99 -21.23 18.71 -12.37
C GLU A 99 -22.54 18.51 -13.11
N ARG A 100 -22.82 17.28 -13.56
CA ARG A 100 -24.08 16.92 -14.21
C ARG A 100 -25.30 17.15 -13.31
N ALA A 101 -25.19 16.86 -12.00
CA ALA A 101 -26.27 17.08 -11.06
C ALA A 101 -26.54 18.58 -10.83
N ILE A 102 -25.50 19.41 -10.79
CA ILE A 102 -25.61 20.86 -10.68
C ILE A 102 -26.31 21.44 -11.92
N GLU A 103 -25.88 21.02 -13.12
CA GLU A 103 -26.48 21.48 -14.38
C GLU A 103 -27.98 21.09 -14.51
N ASN A 104 -28.32 19.87 -14.09
CA ASN A 104 -29.71 19.40 -14.11
C ASN A 104 -30.53 20.02 -12.98
N GLY A 105 -29.92 20.25 -11.82
CA GLY A 105 -30.55 20.92 -10.70
C GLY A 105 -30.99 22.36 -11.01
N ALA A 106 -30.24 23.06 -11.88
CA ALA A 106 -30.62 24.38 -12.36
C ALA A 106 -31.87 24.38 -13.25
N LYS A 107 -32.29 23.20 -13.73
CA LYS A 107 -33.44 23.02 -14.64
C LYS A 107 -34.67 22.43 -13.95
N THR A 108 -34.56 22.02 -12.70
CA THR A 108 -35.59 21.32 -11.95
C THR A 108 -35.87 22.05 -10.63
N ASP A 109 -37.16 22.30 -10.35
CA ASP A 109 -37.62 22.92 -9.08
C ASP A 109 -38.09 21.84 -8.08
N ASP A 110 -37.98 20.56 -8.39
CA ASP A 110 -38.43 19.46 -7.53
C ASP A 110 -37.34 19.05 -6.54
N PRO A 111 -37.49 19.31 -5.24
CA PRO A 111 -36.52 18.98 -4.21
C PRO A 111 -36.32 17.46 -4.04
N ALA A 112 -37.32 16.62 -4.39
CA ALA A 112 -37.23 15.19 -4.24
C ALA A 112 -36.25 14.59 -5.26
N VAL A 113 -36.30 15.04 -6.51
CA VAL A 113 -35.38 14.64 -7.58
C VAL A 113 -33.95 15.06 -7.26
N LEU A 114 -33.76 16.25 -6.71
CA LEU A 114 -32.45 16.75 -6.28
C LEU A 114 -31.88 15.88 -5.16
N ARG A 115 -32.68 15.53 -4.16
CA ARG A 115 -32.26 14.68 -3.06
C ARG A 115 -31.83 13.29 -3.54
N GLU A 116 -32.65 12.66 -4.38
CA GLU A 116 -32.34 11.34 -4.95
C GLU A 116 -31.03 11.38 -5.74
N GLY A 117 -30.81 12.40 -6.56
CA GLY A 117 -29.57 12.59 -7.30
C GLY A 117 -28.34 12.73 -6.37
N MET A 118 -28.47 13.50 -5.28
CA MET A 118 -27.40 13.65 -4.30
C MET A 118 -27.12 12.34 -3.55
N GLU A 119 -28.14 11.55 -3.21
CA GLU A 119 -27.98 10.24 -2.56
C GLU A 119 -27.27 9.25 -3.48
N LEU A 120 -27.57 9.25 -4.77
CA LEU A 120 -26.86 8.42 -5.75
C LEU A 120 -25.39 8.77 -5.85
N ILE A 121 -25.05 10.06 -5.92
CA ILE A 121 -23.66 10.52 -5.97
C ILE A 121 -22.93 10.16 -4.67
N TYR A 122 -23.57 10.39 -3.52
CA TYR A 122 -23.00 10.02 -2.22
C TYR A 122 -22.70 8.52 -2.14
N ASN A 123 -23.64 7.67 -2.52
CA ASN A 123 -23.46 6.22 -2.51
C ASN A 123 -22.35 5.77 -3.46
N LYS A 124 -22.22 6.41 -4.63
CA LYS A 124 -21.12 6.15 -5.57
C LYS A 124 -19.78 6.55 -4.97
N PHE A 125 -19.72 7.67 -4.24
CA PHE A 125 -18.52 8.13 -3.57
C PHE A 125 -18.06 7.17 -2.48
N ILE A 126 -19.00 6.72 -1.63
CA ILE A 126 -18.69 5.72 -0.59
C ILE A 126 -18.14 4.44 -1.20
N LYS A 127 -18.77 3.92 -2.26
CA LYS A 127 -18.30 2.72 -2.96
C LYS A 127 -16.90 2.89 -3.58
N ALA A 128 -16.60 4.06 -4.13
CA ALA A 128 -15.27 4.36 -4.67
C ALA A 128 -14.20 4.36 -3.54
N LEU A 129 -14.52 4.94 -2.40
CA LEU A 129 -13.66 4.94 -1.22
C LEU A 129 -13.47 3.53 -0.65
N GLU A 130 -14.52 2.72 -0.58
CA GLU A 130 -14.45 1.31 -0.17
C GLU A 130 -13.53 0.49 -1.09
N GLY A 131 -13.60 0.73 -2.41
CA GLY A 131 -12.72 0.13 -3.41
C GLY A 131 -11.24 0.48 -3.22
N LEU A 132 -10.96 1.61 -2.58
CA LEU A 132 -9.62 2.06 -2.19
C LEU A 132 -9.19 1.57 -0.80
N GLY A 133 -10.03 0.78 -0.12
CA GLY A 133 -9.77 0.26 1.22
C GLY A 133 -10.17 1.22 2.35
N VAL A 134 -10.87 2.32 2.03
CA VAL A 134 -11.41 3.24 3.05
C VAL A 134 -12.73 2.70 3.58
N LYS A 135 -12.85 2.58 4.90
CA LYS A 135 -14.08 2.15 5.58
C LYS A 135 -14.52 3.21 6.57
N LYS A 136 -15.83 3.43 6.65
CA LYS A 136 -16.43 4.26 7.69
C LYS A 136 -16.39 3.49 9.01
N ILE A 137 -15.99 4.17 10.09
CA ILE A 137 -16.03 3.61 11.45
C ILE A 137 -17.49 3.54 11.90
N ASP A 138 -17.90 2.37 12.33
CA ASP A 138 -19.24 2.18 12.89
C ASP A 138 -19.33 2.82 14.26
N THR A 139 -20.38 3.61 14.45
CA THR A 139 -20.63 4.37 15.67
C THR A 139 -22.04 4.13 16.23
N GLU A 140 -22.86 3.30 15.58
CA GLU A 140 -24.22 3.02 16.02
C GLU A 140 -24.19 2.00 17.16
N ASP A 141 -24.68 2.38 18.34
CA ASP A 141 -24.70 1.58 19.58
C ASP A 141 -23.34 0.94 19.96
N ALA A 142 -22.25 1.49 19.42
CA ALA A 142 -20.91 0.99 19.66
C ALA A 142 -20.40 1.38 21.06
N ASP A 143 -19.59 0.53 21.66
CA ASP A 143 -18.83 0.90 22.85
C ASP A 143 -17.76 1.92 22.48
N PHE A 144 -17.55 2.91 23.37
CA PHE A 144 -16.51 3.90 23.15
C PHE A 144 -15.12 3.26 23.15
N ASN A 145 -14.40 3.45 22.08
CA ASN A 145 -13.03 2.97 21.92
C ASN A 145 -12.10 4.15 21.56
N THR A 146 -11.09 4.39 22.35
CA THR A 146 -10.10 5.47 22.14
C THR A 146 -9.28 5.34 20.87
N ASP A 147 -9.14 4.13 20.33
CA ASP A 147 -8.39 3.89 19.09
C ASP A 147 -9.19 4.32 17.84
N LEU A 148 -10.53 4.35 17.95
CA LEU A 148 -11.42 4.63 16.84
C LEU A 148 -12.19 5.95 17.00
N HIS A 149 -12.47 6.33 18.27
CA HIS A 149 -13.37 7.42 18.60
C HIS A 149 -12.67 8.52 19.40
N GLU A 150 -13.10 9.75 19.16
CA GLU A 150 -12.76 10.93 19.94
C GLU A 150 -14.02 11.44 20.66
N ALA A 151 -14.05 11.36 21.99
CA ALA A 151 -15.16 11.85 22.76
C ALA A 151 -15.11 13.38 22.83
N VAL A 152 -16.09 14.04 22.24
CA VAL A 152 -16.20 15.52 22.20
C VAL A 152 -17.16 16.03 23.27
N ALA A 153 -18.14 15.21 23.63
CA ALA A 153 -19.15 15.57 24.63
C ALA A 153 -19.52 14.32 25.46
N MET A 154 -19.89 14.59 26.74
CA MET A 154 -20.51 13.58 27.60
C MET A 154 -21.98 13.95 27.81
N VAL A 155 -22.87 13.00 27.61
CA VAL A 155 -24.32 13.17 27.74
C VAL A 155 -24.79 12.52 29.05
N PRO A 156 -25.15 13.31 30.08
CA PRO A 156 -25.65 12.78 31.33
C PRO A 156 -27.11 12.31 31.23
N GLY A 157 -27.49 11.37 32.09
CA GLY A 157 -28.91 11.00 32.29
C GLY A 157 -29.47 10.04 31.24
N MET A 158 -28.63 9.33 30.48
CA MET A 158 -29.08 8.37 29.46
C MET A 158 -29.36 6.96 30.00
N GLY A 159 -29.21 6.75 31.31
CA GLY A 159 -29.38 5.44 31.98
C GLY A 159 -28.06 4.61 31.96
N ASP A 160 -28.02 3.65 32.88
CA ASP A 160 -26.82 2.79 33.08
C ASP A 160 -26.49 1.94 31.85
N ASP A 161 -27.48 1.61 31.02
CA ASP A 161 -27.34 0.80 29.81
C ASP A 161 -26.53 1.49 28.71
N LYS A 162 -26.47 2.83 28.72
CA LYS A 162 -25.76 3.65 27.72
C LYS A 162 -24.47 4.28 28.24
N LYS A 163 -24.09 3.94 29.45
CA LYS A 163 -22.85 4.41 30.04
C LYS A 163 -21.64 3.85 29.31
N GLY A 164 -20.77 4.75 28.85
CA GLY A 164 -19.57 4.39 28.06
C GLY A 164 -19.85 3.98 26.62
N LYS A 165 -21.10 4.14 26.14
CA LYS A 165 -21.46 3.92 24.73
C LYS A 165 -21.52 5.22 23.95
N VAL A 166 -21.34 5.08 22.64
CA VAL A 166 -21.58 6.16 21.70
C VAL A 166 -23.08 6.44 21.61
N ILE A 167 -23.46 7.68 21.90
CA ILE A 167 -24.86 8.14 21.86
C ILE A 167 -25.17 8.82 20.53
N ASP A 168 -24.22 9.60 20.02
CA ASP A 168 -24.38 10.34 18.78
C ASP A 168 -23.02 10.52 18.09
N CYS A 169 -23.06 10.55 16.76
CA CYS A 169 -21.88 10.75 15.94
C CYS A 169 -21.92 12.15 15.30
N LEU A 170 -21.13 13.07 15.83
CA LEU A 170 -21.02 14.44 15.34
C LEU A 170 -20.22 14.53 14.04
N GLN A 171 -19.22 13.67 13.88
CA GLN A 171 -18.40 13.57 12.67
C GLN A 171 -17.97 12.13 12.43
N ALA A 172 -18.30 11.60 11.26
CA ALA A 172 -17.93 10.24 10.89
C ALA A 172 -16.41 10.06 10.88
N GLY A 173 -15.95 8.94 11.44
CA GLY A 173 -14.57 8.48 11.35
C GLY A 173 -14.32 7.59 10.13
N TYR A 174 -13.07 7.51 9.71
CA TYR A 174 -12.66 6.65 8.60
C TYR A 174 -11.34 5.98 8.88
N GLN A 175 -11.21 4.76 8.39
CA GLN A 175 -9.96 4.00 8.39
C GLN A 175 -9.59 3.60 6.96
N LEU A 176 -8.30 3.57 6.69
CA LEU A 176 -7.73 3.05 5.44
C LEU A 176 -7.06 1.73 5.76
N ASN A 177 -7.60 0.63 5.23
CA ASN A 177 -7.22 -0.72 5.63
C ASN A 177 -7.28 -0.86 7.17
N ASP A 178 -6.14 -1.06 7.83
CA ASP A 178 -6.06 -1.22 9.29
C ASP A 178 -5.66 0.06 10.03
N LYS A 179 -5.47 1.18 9.31
CA LYS A 179 -5.02 2.45 9.89
C LYS A 179 -6.16 3.45 9.98
N VAL A 180 -6.44 3.97 11.17
CA VAL A 180 -7.35 5.10 11.36
C VAL A 180 -6.72 6.35 10.75
N ILE A 181 -7.41 6.93 9.76
CA ILE A 181 -7.04 8.20 9.12
C ILE A 181 -7.79 9.38 9.70
N ARG A 182 -8.95 9.15 10.30
CA ARG A 182 -9.74 10.13 11.03
C ARG A 182 -10.61 9.41 12.07
N HIS A 183 -10.45 9.76 13.34
CA HIS A 183 -11.31 9.26 14.40
C HIS A 183 -12.74 9.78 14.24
N ALA A 184 -13.73 8.99 14.65
CA ALA A 184 -15.10 9.46 14.73
C ALA A 184 -15.25 10.36 15.94
N LYS A 185 -15.80 11.59 15.75
CA LYS A 185 -16.14 12.45 16.87
C LYS A 185 -17.53 12.12 17.38
N VAL A 186 -17.56 11.69 18.62
CA VAL A 186 -18.78 11.12 19.22
C VAL A 186 -19.15 11.78 20.54
N ALA A 187 -20.44 11.76 20.85
CA ALA A 187 -20.93 12.02 22.19
C ALA A 187 -21.09 10.67 22.93
N VAL A 188 -20.61 10.60 24.16
CA VAL A 188 -20.57 9.38 24.98
C VAL A 188 -21.52 9.51 26.17
N GLY A 189 -22.23 8.44 26.49
CA GLY A 189 -23.10 8.36 27.68
C GLY A 189 -22.29 8.33 28.98
N GLN A 190 -22.74 9.13 29.96
CA GLN A 190 -22.11 9.22 31.28
C GLN A 190 -22.90 8.41 32.31
#